data_c5ca121c03e519f2ec19861bc7f2e973
#
_entry.id   c5ca121c03e519f2ec19861bc7f2e973
#
_cell.length_a   1.000
_cell.length_b   1.000
_cell.length_c   1.000
_cell.angle_alpha   90.00
_cell.angle_beta   90.00
_cell.angle_gamma   90.00
#
_symmetry.space_group_name_H-M   'P 1'
#
loop_
_entity.id
_entity.type
_entity.pdbx_description
1 polymer ?
#
loop_
_entity_poly.entity_id
_entity_poly.type
_entity_poly.pdbx_seq_one_letter_code
_entity_poly.pdbx_strand_id
1 'polypeptide(L)'
;MQRIKYILPLACLFSLVVSCDLEEEVYSSIYTSNFYKTSSDAEAAITAAYDPIADLYNGPAAVLVSDMSADQTYPRVAVSRNTLTLFTYDVNYTAQRTAGRLFESPQQIWQSCYDGIEKANWVIAKVPAVSMDAARKKEIIGEAFFLRAFYHWMATKNFGDVIIKTTPSDVLGNAYSAKSPMADVYKQIYADLDSAVGKLPAHTGSLVKGRASKEAALTLYAKAALYNEDWAKALSNAQAVLTNAYLHLMPNVLDVYDVSKEDLARIENIFAFESESNTSVSGSTSSRSHQMVGLCGPPGSASKQYGLTTFGSFFAYQSFYNSFSPTDKRRLLLDTTYVNNAGATVRQKNITPITQKGVLVKKYMDPVSTSGNVNNIPIFRVADVYLIAAEAEAHLNGGSDLAYGYIKAVRDRAGLTDLAPGLGSDAFVKAVLQERSWEFFAEGDRWYDLSRTNTFMDVIPLAVSDYYPVRSPQPKNRYFPIPQDELNANTLLEQNDPWK
;
A
#
# COMPACT_ATOMS: atom_id res chain seq x y z
N MET A 1 -62.61 -35.93 -53.09
CA MET A 1 -61.47 -35.05 -53.19
C MET A 1 -61.50 -33.81 -52.24
N GLN A 2 -62.39 -33.74 -51.25
CA GLN A 2 -62.51 -32.60 -50.34
C GLN A 2 -61.86 -32.81 -48.93
N ARG A 3 -61.39 -34.00 -48.61
CA ARG A 3 -60.76 -34.28 -47.25
C ARG A 3 -59.27 -34.09 -47.19
N ILE A 4 -58.57 -33.92 -48.31
CA ILE A 4 -57.11 -33.69 -48.34
C ILE A 4 -56.75 -32.22 -48.17
N LYS A 5 -57.65 -31.26 -48.36
CA LYS A 5 -57.39 -29.82 -48.28
C LYS A 5 -57.22 -29.30 -46.83
N TYR A 6 -57.63 -30.07 -45.83
CA TYR A 6 -57.50 -29.65 -44.40
C TYR A 6 -56.39 -30.33 -43.66
N ILE A 7 -55.72 -31.33 -44.22
CA ILE A 7 -54.59 -32.04 -43.57
C ILE A 7 -53.26 -31.27 -43.77
N LEU A 8 -53.09 -30.58 -44.89
CA LEU A 8 -51.88 -29.81 -45.17
C LEU A 8 -51.67 -28.57 -44.24
N PRO A 9 -52.72 -27.77 -43.94
CA PRO A 9 -52.54 -26.65 -43.00
C PRO A 9 -52.38 -27.13 -41.58
N LEU A 10 -52.87 -28.30 -41.16
CA LEU A 10 -52.70 -28.83 -39.80
C LEU A 10 -51.26 -29.41 -39.57
N ALA A 11 -50.67 -29.99 -40.64
CA ALA A 11 -49.28 -30.46 -40.60
C ALA A 11 -48.27 -29.30 -40.55
N CYS A 12 -48.53 -28.16 -41.20
CA CYS A 12 -47.73 -26.94 -41.11
C CYS A 12 -47.84 -26.21 -39.72
N LEU A 13 -48.97 -26.39 -39.02
CA LEU A 13 -49.15 -25.77 -37.70
C LEU A 13 -48.41 -26.56 -36.59
N PHE A 14 -48.18 -27.88 -36.80
CA PHE A 14 -47.45 -28.73 -35.82
C PHE A 14 -45.94 -28.66 -35.99
N SER A 15 -45.42 -28.18 -37.12
CA SER A 15 -43.97 -27.96 -37.32
C SER A 15 -43.46 -26.63 -36.81
N LEU A 16 -44.31 -25.73 -36.25
CA LEU A 16 -43.92 -24.45 -35.67
C LEU A 16 -43.72 -24.49 -34.15
N VAL A 17 -43.81 -25.66 -33.49
CA VAL A 17 -43.69 -25.80 -32.04
C VAL A 17 -42.40 -26.52 -31.64
N VAL A 18 -41.47 -26.78 -32.55
CA VAL A 18 -40.13 -27.19 -32.20
C VAL A 18 -39.33 -25.90 -31.99
N SER A 19 -39.52 -25.27 -30.81
CA SER A 19 -38.60 -24.29 -30.30
C SER A 19 -37.27 -25.00 -30.07
N CYS A 20 -36.28 -24.76 -30.89
CA CYS A 20 -34.89 -24.98 -30.49
C CYS A 20 -34.67 -24.08 -29.31
N ASP A 21 -34.41 -24.64 -28.14
CA ASP A 21 -33.69 -23.93 -27.08
C ASP A 21 -32.33 -23.60 -27.66
N LEU A 22 -32.19 -22.39 -28.18
CA LEU A 22 -30.89 -21.80 -28.44
C LEU A 22 -30.31 -21.42 -27.06
N GLU A 23 -29.53 -22.31 -26.46
CA GLU A 23 -28.59 -21.90 -25.44
C GLU A 23 -27.57 -21.00 -26.15
N GLU A 24 -27.69 -19.71 -25.93
CA GLU A 24 -26.72 -18.72 -26.40
C GLU A 24 -25.42 -18.93 -25.62
N GLU A 25 -24.47 -19.67 -26.16
CA GLU A 25 -23.11 -19.68 -25.62
C GLU A 25 -22.46 -18.34 -25.96
N VAL A 26 -22.50 -17.43 -24.99
CA VAL A 26 -21.90 -16.11 -25.13
C VAL A 26 -20.38 -16.25 -24.93
N TYR A 27 -19.63 -16.39 -26.01
CA TYR A 27 -18.17 -16.48 -26.01
C TYR A 27 -17.47 -15.13 -25.85
N SER A 28 -18.18 -14.01 -25.97
CA SER A 28 -17.60 -12.65 -25.99
C SER A 28 -17.70 -11.88 -24.67
N SER A 29 -18.39 -12.40 -23.65
CA SER A 29 -18.57 -11.77 -22.36
C SER A 29 -18.18 -12.72 -21.24
N ILE A 30 -17.45 -12.21 -20.25
CA ILE A 30 -17.05 -12.97 -19.06
C ILE A 30 -18.21 -12.93 -18.06
N TYR A 31 -18.85 -14.09 -17.86
CA TYR A 31 -19.85 -14.31 -16.81
C TYR A 31 -19.30 -15.27 -15.76
N THR A 32 -19.76 -15.19 -14.52
CA THR A 32 -19.36 -16.13 -13.46
C THR A 32 -19.67 -17.59 -13.78
N SER A 33 -20.62 -17.86 -14.69
CA SER A 33 -20.97 -19.20 -15.16
C SER A 33 -19.98 -19.79 -16.18
N ASN A 34 -19.24 -18.97 -16.94
CA ASN A 34 -18.25 -19.41 -17.94
C ASN A 34 -16.80 -19.14 -17.55
N PHE A 35 -16.55 -18.42 -16.46
CA PHE A 35 -15.24 -18.16 -15.87
C PHE A 35 -14.94 -19.14 -14.71
N TYR A 36 -13.70 -19.26 -14.25
CA TYR A 36 -13.22 -20.21 -13.25
C TYR A 36 -13.30 -21.70 -13.65
N LYS A 37 -13.13 -22.00 -14.94
CA LYS A 37 -13.13 -23.38 -15.46
C LYS A 37 -11.73 -23.91 -15.71
N THR A 38 -10.79 -23.07 -16.07
CA THR A 38 -9.43 -23.43 -16.48
C THR A 38 -8.36 -22.85 -15.58
N SER A 39 -7.12 -23.39 -15.68
CA SER A 39 -5.96 -22.82 -15.00
C SER A 39 -5.69 -21.38 -15.42
N SER A 40 -5.95 -21.03 -16.68
CA SER A 40 -5.82 -19.65 -17.19
C SER A 40 -6.80 -18.71 -16.51
N ASP A 41 -8.03 -19.16 -16.25
CA ASP A 41 -9.01 -18.34 -15.52
C ASP A 41 -8.57 -18.11 -14.08
N ALA A 42 -8.00 -19.11 -13.42
CA ALA A 42 -7.49 -18.99 -12.06
C ALA A 42 -6.31 -18.00 -11.99
N GLU A 43 -5.39 -18.04 -12.96
CA GLU A 43 -4.27 -17.09 -13.07
C GLU A 43 -4.76 -15.66 -13.36
N ALA A 44 -5.74 -15.50 -14.24
CA ALA A 44 -6.35 -14.20 -14.54
C ALA A 44 -7.06 -13.63 -13.31
N ALA A 45 -7.82 -14.48 -12.58
CA ALA A 45 -8.53 -14.06 -11.37
C ALA A 45 -7.60 -13.59 -10.26
N ILE A 46 -6.52 -14.33 -9.97
CA ILE A 46 -5.56 -13.90 -8.96
C ILE A 46 -4.80 -12.66 -9.40
N THR A 47 -4.47 -12.53 -10.68
CA THR A 47 -3.84 -11.32 -11.22
C THR A 47 -4.77 -10.10 -11.04
N ALA A 48 -6.07 -10.25 -11.34
CA ALA A 48 -7.06 -9.21 -11.09
C ALA A 48 -7.18 -8.83 -9.61
N ALA A 49 -6.95 -9.76 -8.67
CA ALA A 49 -6.96 -9.46 -7.24
C ALA A 49 -5.75 -8.62 -6.78
N TYR A 50 -4.65 -8.57 -7.55
CA TYR A 50 -3.52 -7.65 -7.32
C TYR A 50 -3.76 -6.25 -7.89
N ASP A 51 -4.66 -6.06 -8.87
CA ASP A 51 -4.86 -4.75 -9.53
C ASP A 51 -5.12 -3.59 -8.55
N PRO A 52 -5.92 -3.74 -7.48
CA PRO A 52 -6.15 -2.65 -6.53
C PRO A 52 -4.89 -2.17 -5.79
N ILE A 53 -3.81 -2.96 -5.76
CA ILE A 53 -2.49 -2.48 -5.29
C ILE A 53 -1.97 -1.40 -6.22
N ALA A 54 -2.17 -1.53 -7.53
CA ALA A 54 -1.79 -0.48 -8.48
C ALA A 54 -2.58 0.82 -8.22
N ASP A 55 -3.86 0.74 -7.91
CA ASP A 55 -4.67 1.92 -7.56
C ASP A 55 -4.18 2.60 -6.27
N LEU A 56 -3.65 1.84 -5.32
CA LEU A 56 -3.08 2.36 -4.07
C LEU A 56 -1.73 3.05 -4.27
N TYR A 57 -0.91 2.59 -5.25
CA TYR A 57 0.49 3.02 -5.38
C TYR A 57 0.79 3.80 -6.66
N ASN A 58 0.00 3.70 -7.72
CA ASN A 58 0.15 4.51 -8.94
C ASN A 58 -0.11 6.00 -8.66
N GLY A 59 -1.31 6.34 -8.18
CA GLY A 59 -1.68 7.67 -7.70
C GLY A 59 -1.21 8.00 -6.29
N PRO A 60 -0.27 7.35 -5.75
CA PRO A 60 0.23 6.76 -4.53
C PRO A 60 -0.53 7.18 -3.25
N ALA A 61 -1.85 6.97 -3.20
CA ALA A 61 -2.66 7.28 -2.01
C ALA A 61 -2.11 6.60 -0.74
N ALA A 62 -1.64 5.35 -0.85
CA ALA A 62 -1.09 4.59 0.28
C ALA A 62 0.15 5.28 0.90
N VAL A 63 0.91 6.03 0.11
CA VAL A 63 2.08 6.80 0.56
C VAL A 63 1.66 8.20 0.99
N LEU A 64 0.95 8.95 0.11
CA LEU A 64 0.66 10.37 0.32
C LEU A 64 -0.25 10.63 1.52
N VAL A 65 -1.26 9.78 1.75
CA VAL A 65 -2.19 9.93 2.88
C VAL A 65 -1.43 9.87 4.22
N SER A 66 -0.45 8.99 4.32
CA SER A 66 0.43 8.93 5.49
C SER A 66 1.38 10.14 5.55
N ASP A 67 2.19 10.32 4.52
CA ASP A 67 3.32 11.23 4.60
C ASP A 67 2.90 12.70 4.62
N MET A 68 1.80 13.08 3.94
CA MET A 68 1.25 14.43 4.03
C MET A 68 0.60 14.74 5.39
N SER A 69 0.18 13.73 6.14
CA SER A 69 -0.35 13.87 7.50
C SER A 69 0.74 13.85 8.57
N ALA A 70 1.95 13.42 8.24
CA ALA A 70 3.04 13.20 9.18
C ALA A 70 3.92 14.46 9.45
N ASP A 71 4.94 14.30 10.28
CA ASP A 71 5.89 15.34 10.69
C ASP A 71 7.13 15.45 9.80
N GLN A 72 7.27 14.57 8.79
CA GLN A 72 8.47 14.44 7.98
C GLN A 72 8.40 15.23 6.68
N THR A 73 7.23 15.23 6.06
CA THR A 73 7.02 15.75 4.70
C THR A 73 5.75 16.57 4.59
N TYR A 74 5.64 17.34 3.51
CA TYR A 74 4.48 18.17 3.22
C TYR A 74 4.34 18.39 1.71
N PRO A 75 3.11 18.61 1.21
CA PRO A 75 2.88 18.92 -0.19
C PRO A 75 3.19 20.39 -0.50
N ARG A 76 3.52 20.70 -1.77
CA ARG A 76 3.35 22.06 -2.28
C ARG A 76 1.91 22.52 -2.04
N VAL A 77 1.72 23.78 -1.67
CA VAL A 77 0.39 24.33 -1.43
C VAL A 77 -0.51 24.10 -2.65
N ALA A 78 -1.43 23.18 -2.51
CA ALA A 78 -2.52 22.91 -3.43
C ALA A 78 -3.73 22.55 -2.58
N VAL A 79 -4.88 23.15 -2.83
CA VAL A 79 -6.06 23.07 -1.97
C VAL A 79 -6.42 21.62 -1.59
N SER A 80 -6.34 20.69 -2.53
CA SER A 80 -6.66 19.28 -2.29
C SER A 80 -5.68 18.58 -1.32
N ARG A 81 -4.38 18.79 -1.50
CA ARG A 81 -3.35 18.13 -0.70
C ARG A 81 -3.20 18.73 0.69
N ASN A 82 -3.43 20.05 0.80
CA ASN A 82 -3.33 20.77 2.07
C ASN A 82 -4.27 20.24 3.13
N THR A 83 -5.42 19.69 2.74
CA THR A 83 -6.42 19.21 3.70
C THR A 83 -5.92 18.08 4.56
N LEU A 84 -5.08 17.18 4.02
CA LEU A 84 -4.43 16.11 4.79
C LEU A 84 -3.42 16.72 5.77
N THR A 85 -2.55 17.60 5.28
CA THR A 85 -1.51 18.25 6.11
C THR A 85 -2.10 19.11 7.22
N LEU A 86 -3.20 19.82 6.95
CA LEU A 86 -3.83 20.75 7.87
C LEU A 86 -4.97 20.11 8.68
N PHE A 87 -5.28 18.83 8.44
CA PHE A 87 -6.40 18.10 9.10
C PHE A 87 -7.76 18.76 8.89
N THR A 88 -7.96 19.36 7.71
CA THR A 88 -9.19 20.07 7.32
C THR A 88 -10.05 19.30 6.32
N TYR A 89 -9.75 18.03 6.11
CA TYR A 89 -10.56 17.13 5.27
C TYR A 89 -11.95 16.87 5.93
N ASP A 90 -12.92 16.62 5.09
CA ASP A 90 -14.30 16.32 5.49
C ASP A 90 -14.70 14.89 5.07
N VAL A 91 -15.89 14.46 5.47
CA VAL A 91 -16.44 13.12 5.16
C VAL A 91 -16.68 12.88 3.67
N ASN A 92 -16.77 13.95 2.86
CA ASN A 92 -16.93 13.88 1.39
C ASN A 92 -15.61 13.98 0.64
N TYR A 93 -14.50 14.26 1.33
CA TYR A 93 -13.21 14.58 0.69
C TYR A 93 -13.37 15.64 -0.42
N THR A 94 -14.16 16.69 -0.12
CA THR A 94 -14.61 17.70 -1.09
C THR A 94 -13.45 18.36 -1.82
N ALA A 95 -12.37 18.69 -1.11
CA ALA A 95 -11.21 19.35 -1.71
C ALA A 95 -10.52 18.46 -2.75
N GLN A 96 -10.35 17.17 -2.47
CA GLN A 96 -9.76 16.20 -3.39
C GLN A 96 -10.67 15.97 -4.60
N ARG A 97 -11.98 15.83 -4.36
CA ARG A 97 -12.98 15.64 -5.40
C ARG A 97 -13.04 16.83 -6.35
N THR A 98 -13.11 18.05 -5.83
CA THR A 98 -13.16 19.29 -6.63
C THR A 98 -11.89 19.48 -7.46
N ALA A 99 -10.74 19.07 -6.94
CA ALA A 99 -9.47 19.14 -7.66
C ALA A 99 -9.25 17.99 -8.65
N GLY A 100 -10.17 17.04 -8.76
CA GLY A 100 -10.00 15.83 -9.58
C GLY A 100 -8.89 14.90 -9.06
N ARG A 101 -8.64 14.86 -7.73
CA ARG A 101 -7.53 14.14 -7.09
C ARG A 101 -8.00 13.18 -6.00
N LEU A 102 -9.14 12.51 -6.20
CA LEU A 102 -9.62 11.48 -5.28
C LEU A 102 -8.62 10.33 -5.12
N PHE A 103 -7.83 10.05 -6.16
CA PHE A 103 -6.77 9.05 -6.14
C PHE A 103 -5.60 9.37 -5.16
N GLU A 104 -5.58 10.56 -4.57
CA GLU A 104 -4.64 10.97 -3.50
C GLU A 104 -5.34 11.06 -2.13
N SER A 105 -6.50 10.46 -1.96
CA SER A 105 -7.34 10.61 -0.76
C SER A 105 -7.55 9.28 -0.02
N PRO A 106 -7.96 9.32 1.25
CA PRO A 106 -8.39 8.12 1.97
C PRO A 106 -9.56 7.39 1.30
N GLN A 107 -10.44 8.10 0.55
CA GLN A 107 -11.53 7.46 -0.21
C GLN A 107 -10.99 6.45 -1.23
N GLN A 108 -9.89 6.77 -1.94
CA GLN A 108 -9.25 5.81 -2.85
C GLN A 108 -8.80 4.56 -2.11
N ILE A 109 -8.25 4.72 -0.89
CA ILE A 109 -7.84 3.56 -0.08
C ILE A 109 -9.02 2.68 0.24
N TRP A 110 -10.16 3.26 0.67
CA TRP A 110 -11.37 2.50 0.95
C TRP A 110 -11.82 1.70 -0.28
N GLN A 111 -11.99 2.36 -1.40
CA GLN A 111 -12.48 1.76 -2.65
C GLN A 111 -11.55 0.65 -3.14
N SER A 112 -10.25 0.89 -3.20
CA SER A 112 -9.27 -0.12 -3.60
C SER A 112 -9.25 -1.33 -2.67
N CYS A 113 -9.41 -1.11 -1.34
CA CYS A 113 -9.45 -2.20 -0.38
C CYS A 113 -10.67 -3.11 -0.61
N TYR A 114 -11.87 -2.55 -0.78
CA TYR A 114 -13.07 -3.37 -0.96
C TYR A 114 -13.16 -4.01 -2.34
N ASP A 115 -12.64 -3.37 -3.39
CA ASP A 115 -12.47 -4.02 -4.70
C ASP A 115 -11.52 -5.23 -4.62
N GLY A 116 -10.39 -5.05 -3.92
CA GLY A 116 -9.42 -6.14 -3.71
C GLY A 116 -9.96 -7.28 -2.85
N ILE A 117 -10.69 -6.97 -1.78
CA ILE A 117 -11.35 -7.98 -0.93
C ILE A 117 -12.36 -8.79 -1.74
N GLU A 118 -13.18 -8.13 -2.56
CA GLU A 118 -14.17 -8.80 -3.40
C GLU A 118 -13.50 -9.76 -4.40
N LYS A 119 -12.48 -9.30 -5.12
CA LYS A 119 -11.73 -10.13 -6.07
C LYS A 119 -11.05 -11.31 -5.37
N ALA A 120 -10.44 -11.10 -4.20
CA ALA A 120 -9.84 -12.18 -3.40
C ALA A 120 -10.88 -13.19 -2.93
N ASN A 121 -12.06 -12.75 -2.51
CA ASN A 121 -13.16 -13.63 -2.13
C ASN A 121 -13.59 -14.55 -3.28
N TRP A 122 -13.69 -14.03 -4.50
CA TRP A 122 -13.99 -14.84 -5.68
C TRP A 122 -12.93 -15.91 -5.94
N VAL A 123 -11.65 -15.58 -5.84
CA VAL A 123 -10.56 -16.56 -5.98
C VAL A 123 -10.67 -17.65 -4.92
N ILE A 124 -10.82 -17.27 -3.64
CA ILE A 124 -10.94 -18.22 -2.51
C ILE A 124 -12.15 -19.15 -2.69
N ALA A 125 -13.28 -18.63 -3.19
CA ALA A 125 -14.51 -19.40 -3.36
C ALA A 125 -14.50 -20.34 -4.57
N LYS A 126 -13.88 -19.93 -5.69
CA LYS A 126 -14.05 -20.62 -6.98
C LYS A 126 -12.83 -21.43 -7.42
N VAL A 127 -11.61 -20.96 -7.18
CA VAL A 127 -10.37 -21.63 -7.63
C VAL A 127 -10.19 -23.04 -7.05
N PRO A 128 -10.65 -23.39 -5.83
CA PRO A 128 -10.56 -24.77 -5.34
C PRO A 128 -11.15 -25.83 -6.27
N ALA A 129 -12.22 -25.49 -7.00
CA ALA A 129 -12.90 -26.39 -7.94
C ALA A 129 -12.24 -26.47 -9.32
N VAL A 130 -11.32 -25.57 -9.66
CA VAL A 130 -10.66 -25.54 -10.98
C VAL A 130 -9.70 -26.72 -11.11
N SER A 131 -9.74 -27.42 -12.27
CA SER A 131 -8.78 -28.48 -12.60
C SER A 131 -7.46 -27.86 -13.09
N MET A 132 -6.41 -27.95 -12.25
CA MET A 132 -5.07 -27.40 -12.55
C MET A 132 -4.01 -28.07 -11.66
N ASP A 133 -2.72 -27.74 -11.87
CA ASP A 133 -1.64 -28.19 -11.02
C ASP A 133 -1.92 -27.87 -9.53
N ALA A 134 -1.77 -28.88 -8.67
CA ALA A 134 -2.17 -28.79 -7.27
C ALA A 134 -1.28 -27.82 -6.47
N ALA A 135 0.03 -27.73 -6.79
CA ALA A 135 0.95 -26.82 -6.11
C ALA A 135 0.63 -25.38 -6.48
N ARG A 136 0.45 -25.09 -7.77
CA ARG A 136 0.08 -23.77 -8.23
C ARG A 136 -1.29 -23.31 -7.73
N LYS A 137 -2.28 -24.23 -7.70
CA LYS A 137 -3.60 -23.96 -7.09
C LYS A 137 -3.47 -23.54 -5.61
N LYS A 138 -2.65 -24.27 -4.85
CA LYS A 138 -2.39 -23.97 -3.44
C LYS A 138 -1.78 -22.58 -3.28
N GLU A 139 -0.82 -22.21 -4.13
CA GLU A 139 -0.19 -20.88 -4.13
C GLU A 139 -1.20 -19.77 -4.45
N ILE A 140 -2.01 -19.91 -5.52
CA ILE A 140 -3.05 -18.93 -5.89
C ILE A 140 -4.02 -18.68 -4.75
N ILE A 141 -4.47 -19.73 -4.07
CA ILE A 141 -5.34 -19.62 -2.90
C ILE A 141 -4.61 -18.90 -1.74
N GLY A 142 -3.31 -19.19 -1.54
CA GLY A 142 -2.47 -18.50 -0.57
C GLY A 142 -2.31 -17.01 -0.87
N GLU A 143 -2.07 -16.66 -2.13
CA GLU A 143 -2.01 -15.27 -2.60
C GLU A 143 -3.34 -14.54 -2.32
N ALA A 144 -4.48 -15.17 -2.59
CA ALA A 144 -5.79 -14.57 -2.35
C ALA A 144 -6.06 -14.32 -0.84
N PHE A 145 -5.67 -15.23 0.05
CA PHE A 145 -5.74 -15.01 1.49
C PHE A 145 -4.83 -13.88 1.94
N PHE A 146 -3.59 -13.83 1.44
CA PHE A 146 -2.68 -12.72 1.71
C PHE A 146 -3.27 -11.36 1.27
N LEU A 147 -3.79 -11.27 0.06
CA LEU A 147 -4.38 -10.04 -0.48
C LEU A 147 -5.60 -9.61 0.34
N ARG A 148 -6.48 -10.54 0.71
CA ARG A 148 -7.66 -10.22 1.54
C ARG A 148 -7.25 -9.69 2.92
N ALA A 149 -6.24 -10.29 3.54
CA ALA A 149 -5.67 -9.81 4.79
C ALA A 149 -5.04 -8.42 4.62
N PHE A 150 -4.26 -8.21 3.54
CA PHE A 150 -3.63 -6.94 3.23
C PHE A 150 -4.66 -5.81 3.08
N TYR A 151 -5.72 -6.05 2.31
CA TYR A 151 -6.75 -5.03 2.09
C TYR A 151 -7.57 -4.74 3.37
N HIS A 152 -7.93 -5.76 4.17
CA HIS A 152 -8.57 -5.52 5.47
C HIS A 152 -7.64 -4.74 6.42
N TRP A 153 -6.34 -5.06 6.44
CA TRP A 153 -5.36 -4.31 7.23
C TRP A 153 -5.22 -2.87 6.75
N MET A 154 -5.14 -2.63 5.44
CA MET A 154 -5.12 -1.29 4.86
C MET A 154 -6.39 -0.51 5.21
N ALA A 155 -7.56 -1.14 5.17
CA ALA A 155 -8.82 -0.50 5.56
C ALA A 155 -8.83 -0.15 7.06
N THR A 156 -8.57 -1.11 7.94
CA THR A 156 -8.68 -0.89 9.39
C THR A 156 -7.64 0.09 9.94
N LYS A 157 -6.40 0.08 9.44
CA LYS A 157 -5.38 1.05 9.89
C LYS A 157 -5.73 2.50 9.53
N ASN A 158 -6.54 2.71 8.48
CA ASN A 158 -6.98 4.02 8.04
C ASN A 158 -8.29 4.47 8.68
N PHE A 159 -9.26 3.56 8.84
CA PHE A 159 -10.62 3.91 9.20
C PHE A 159 -11.09 3.36 10.56
N GLY A 160 -10.28 2.56 11.24
CA GLY A 160 -10.66 1.93 12.50
C GLY A 160 -11.61 0.76 12.28
N ASP A 161 -12.85 0.88 12.78
CA ASP A 161 -13.90 -0.12 12.54
C ASP A 161 -14.31 -0.13 11.07
N VAL A 162 -14.28 -1.30 10.44
CA VAL A 162 -14.55 -1.47 8.99
C VAL A 162 -15.39 -2.72 8.74
N ILE A 163 -15.88 -2.88 7.51
CA ILE A 163 -16.68 -4.06 7.14
C ILE A 163 -15.76 -5.27 6.93
N ILE A 164 -16.07 -6.40 7.58
CA ILE A 164 -15.45 -7.70 7.27
C ILE A 164 -16.25 -8.35 6.14
N LYS A 165 -15.56 -8.66 5.03
CA LYS A 165 -16.11 -9.40 3.89
C LYS A 165 -15.27 -10.65 3.62
N THR A 166 -15.87 -11.84 3.77
CA THR A 166 -15.18 -13.12 3.60
C THR A 166 -15.78 -14.00 2.51
N THR A 167 -16.87 -13.53 1.90
CA THR A 167 -17.57 -14.22 0.79
C THR A 167 -17.82 -13.24 -0.35
N PRO A 168 -17.90 -13.73 -1.60
CA PRO A 168 -18.27 -12.88 -2.73
C PRO A 168 -19.67 -12.26 -2.58
N SER A 169 -19.86 -11.09 -3.17
CA SER A 169 -21.14 -10.40 -3.26
C SER A 169 -21.92 -10.91 -4.49
N ASP A 170 -22.28 -12.19 -4.49
CA ASP A 170 -22.95 -12.86 -5.59
C ASP A 170 -24.46 -12.60 -5.67
N VAL A 171 -25.03 -12.06 -4.59
CA VAL A 171 -26.42 -11.61 -4.52
C VAL A 171 -26.49 -10.25 -3.82
N LEU A 172 -27.49 -9.44 -4.17
CA LEU A 172 -27.66 -8.10 -3.62
C LEU A 172 -27.72 -8.08 -2.08
N GLY A 173 -28.31 -9.12 -1.46
CA GLY A 173 -28.38 -9.25 0.00
C GLY A 173 -27.02 -9.39 0.70
N ASN A 174 -25.97 -9.83 -0.02
CA ASN A 174 -24.62 -9.95 0.51
C ASN A 174 -23.77 -8.70 0.26
N ALA A 175 -24.25 -7.74 -0.52
CA ALA A 175 -23.52 -6.52 -0.84
C ALA A 175 -23.40 -5.58 0.37
N TYR A 176 -24.44 -5.51 1.19
CA TYR A 176 -24.53 -4.59 2.33
C TYR A 176 -24.18 -5.28 3.65
N SER A 177 -23.39 -4.63 4.45
CA SER A 177 -23.00 -5.12 5.78
C SER A 177 -22.68 -3.95 6.71
N ALA A 178 -22.94 -4.12 7.99
CA ALA A 178 -22.47 -3.20 9.01
C ALA A 178 -20.94 -3.32 9.19
N LYS A 179 -20.32 -2.27 9.74
CA LYS A 179 -18.93 -2.35 10.15
C LYS A 179 -18.77 -3.28 11.36
N SER A 180 -17.59 -3.83 11.50
CA SER A 180 -17.17 -4.68 12.61
C SER A 180 -16.15 -3.96 13.49
N PRO A 181 -16.13 -4.22 14.80
CA PRO A 181 -15.08 -3.69 15.67
C PRO A 181 -13.68 -4.09 15.18
N MET A 182 -12.71 -3.20 15.33
CA MET A 182 -11.30 -3.45 14.95
C MET A 182 -10.75 -4.78 15.45
N ALA A 183 -11.08 -5.16 16.70
CA ALA A 183 -10.63 -6.42 17.28
C ALA A 183 -11.07 -7.65 16.46
N ASP A 184 -12.28 -7.63 15.89
CA ASP A 184 -12.77 -8.71 15.04
C ASP A 184 -12.14 -8.65 13.63
N VAL A 185 -11.88 -7.45 13.13
CA VAL A 185 -11.11 -7.28 11.86
C VAL A 185 -9.72 -7.89 11.99
N TYR A 186 -9.00 -7.62 13.09
CA TYR A 186 -7.67 -8.23 13.32
C TYR A 186 -7.73 -9.75 13.47
N LYS A 187 -8.77 -10.31 14.11
CA LYS A 187 -8.97 -11.77 14.12
C LYS A 187 -9.11 -12.35 12.71
N GLN A 188 -9.88 -11.68 11.85
CA GLN A 188 -10.03 -12.11 10.47
C GLN A 188 -8.73 -11.98 9.68
N ILE A 189 -7.98 -10.89 9.86
CA ILE A 189 -6.64 -10.71 9.26
C ILE A 189 -5.72 -11.85 9.66
N TYR A 190 -5.68 -12.22 10.94
CA TYR A 190 -4.83 -13.31 11.42
C TYR A 190 -5.24 -14.66 10.83
N ALA A 191 -6.53 -14.97 10.76
CA ALA A 191 -7.03 -16.21 10.15
C ALA A 191 -6.65 -16.34 8.66
N ASP A 192 -6.73 -15.23 7.93
CA ASP A 192 -6.31 -15.18 6.53
C ASP A 192 -4.79 -15.35 6.39
N LEU A 193 -4.01 -14.72 7.27
CA LEU A 193 -2.55 -14.83 7.24
C LEU A 193 -2.06 -16.23 7.64
N ASP A 194 -2.69 -16.89 8.62
CA ASP A 194 -2.43 -18.31 8.94
C ASP A 194 -2.64 -19.19 7.69
N SER A 195 -3.72 -18.92 6.96
CA SER A 195 -4.03 -19.64 5.70
C SER A 195 -3.01 -19.35 4.61
N ALA A 196 -2.56 -18.10 4.48
CA ALA A 196 -1.59 -17.66 3.48
C ALA A 196 -0.20 -18.26 3.76
N VAL A 197 0.31 -18.16 5.00
CA VAL A 197 1.62 -18.69 5.42
C VAL A 197 1.73 -20.20 5.15
N GLY A 198 0.63 -20.96 5.36
CA GLY A 198 0.58 -22.40 5.10
C GLY A 198 0.57 -22.79 3.60
N LYS A 199 0.36 -21.83 2.69
CA LYS A 199 0.15 -22.11 1.26
C LYS A 199 1.17 -21.46 0.34
N LEU A 200 1.71 -20.30 0.71
CA LEU A 200 2.63 -19.53 -0.11
C LEU A 200 4.04 -20.15 -0.18
N PRO A 201 4.75 -19.99 -1.30
CA PRO A 201 6.15 -20.37 -1.43
C PRO A 201 7.05 -19.45 -0.60
N ALA A 202 8.23 -19.94 -0.24
CA ALA A 202 9.26 -19.13 0.39
C ALA A 202 9.76 -18.02 -0.56
N HIS A 203 10.19 -16.89 0.00
CA HIS A 203 10.85 -15.83 -0.75
C HIS A 203 12.25 -16.29 -1.16
N THR A 204 12.50 -16.31 -2.46
CA THR A 204 13.77 -16.70 -3.07
C THR A 204 14.06 -15.82 -4.28
N GLY A 205 15.27 -15.88 -4.83
CA GLY A 205 15.63 -15.18 -6.06
C GLY A 205 14.79 -15.57 -7.29
N SER A 206 14.14 -16.74 -7.27
CA SER A 206 13.27 -17.22 -8.35
C SER A 206 11.79 -16.87 -8.18
N LEU A 207 11.41 -16.24 -7.06
CA LEU A 207 10.03 -15.79 -6.88
C LEU A 207 9.64 -14.79 -7.98
N VAL A 208 8.45 -14.96 -8.54
CA VAL A 208 7.91 -14.02 -9.54
C VAL A 208 7.77 -12.63 -8.90
N LYS A 209 8.27 -11.61 -9.59
CA LYS A 209 8.19 -10.20 -9.14
C LYS A 209 6.74 -9.78 -8.87
N GLY A 210 6.53 -9.05 -7.79
CA GLY A 210 5.21 -8.55 -7.39
C GLY A 210 4.26 -9.61 -6.80
N ARG A 211 4.65 -10.89 -6.75
CA ARG A 211 3.83 -11.95 -6.12
C ARG A 211 4.18 -12.11 -4.64
N ALA A 212 3.16 -12.43 -3.84
CA ALA A 212 3.33 -12.65 -2.41
C ALA A 212 4.10 -13.94 -2.12
N SER A 213 4.99 -13.88 -1.14
CA SER A 213 5.71 -14.99 -0.56
C SER A 213 5.20 -15.31 0.85
N LYS A 214 5.64 -16.44 1.40
CA LYS A 214 5.44 -16.78 2.81
C LYS A 214 5.97 -15.66 3.71
N GLU A 215 7.13 -15.11 3.41
CA GLU A 215 7.74 -14.03 4.19
C GLU A 215 6.99 -12.70 4.05
N ALA A 216 6.35 -12.44 2.92
CA ALA A 216 5.44 -11.29 2.77
C ALA A 216 4.22 -11.45 3.70
N ALA A 217 3.65 -12.65 3.78
CA ALA A 217 2.53 -12.95 4.71
C ALA A 217 2.97 -12.86 6.18
N LEU A 218 4.14 -13.39 6.54
CA LEU A 218 4.70 -13.27 7.89
C LEU A 218 5.02 -11.82 8.26
N THR A 219 5.52 -11.01 7.31
CA THR A 219 5.80 -9.58 7.56
C THR A 219 4.50 -8.80 7.78
N LEU A 220 3.48 -9.05 6.96
CA LEU A 220 2.16 -8.44 7.18
C LEU A 220 1.58 -8.88 8.53
N TYR A 221 1.76 -10.14 8.93
CA TYR A 221 1.31 -10.66 10.22
C TYR A 221 2.03 -9.93 11.37
N ALA A 222 3.35 -9.83 11.31
CA ALA A 222 4.15 -9.09 12.30
C ALA A 222 3.70 -7.63 12.40
N LYS A 223 3.48 -6.97 11.25
CA LYS A 223 3.05 -5.57 11.19
C LYS A 223 1.62 -5.38 11.70
N ALA A 224 0.68 -6.24 11.33
CA ALA A 224 -0.69 -6.22 11.83
C ALA A 224 -0.74 -6.48 13.34
N ALA A 225 0.05 -7.42 13.85
CA ALA A 225 0.16 -7.71 15.27
C ALA A 225 0.76 -6.53 16.06
N LEU A 226 1.78 -5.85 15.51
CA LEU A 226 2.36 -4.63 16.07
C LEU A 226 1.29 -3.53 16.23
N TYR A 227 0.45 -3.34 15.19
CA TYR A 227 -0.63 -2.34 15.21
C TYR A 227 -1.77 -2.68 16.19
N ASN A 228 -1.97 -3.97 16.45
CA ASN A 228 -2.96 -4.49 17.40
C ASN A 228 -2.37 -4.72 18.80
N GLU A 229 -1.14 -4.27 19.04
CA GLU A 229 -0.42 -4.42 20.31
C GLU A 229 -0.25 -5.88 20.78
N ASP A 230 -0.33 -6.86 19.84
CA ASP A 230 -0.03 -8.27 20.11
C ASP A 230 1.48 -8.50 19.93
N TRP A 231 2.26 -8.01 20.91
CA TRP A 231 3.71 -7.99 20.86
C TRP A 231 4.33 -9.37 20.65
N ALA A 232 3.74 -10.40 21.28
CA ALA A 232 4.25 -11.77 21.14
C ALA A 232 4.12 -12.30 19.71
N LYS A 233 2.98 -12.05 19.03
CA LYS A 233 2.81 -12.39 17.62
C LYS A 233 3.66 -11.53 16.71
N ALA A 234 3.77 -10.23 17.00
CA ALA A 234 4.63 -9.33 16.24
C ALA A 234 6.08 -9.84 16.23
N LEU A 235 6.62 -10.16 17.42
CA LEU A 235 7.98 -10.67 17.55
C LEU A 235 8.16 -12.03 16.87
N SER A 236 7.29 -12.99 17.14
CA SER A 236 7.45 -14.37 16.61
C SER A 236 7.39 -14.41 15.08
N ASN A 237 6.48 -13.65 14.45
CA ASN A 237 6.40 -13.60 13.00
C ASN A 237 7.57 -12.83 12.38
N ALA A 238 8.04 -11.73 13.00
CA ALA A 238 9.23 -11.03 12.56
C ALA A 238 10.49 -11.93 12.63
N GLN A 239 10.66 -12.67 13.72
CA GLN A 239 11.75 -13.65 13.86
C GLN A 239 11.67 -14.74 12.79
N ALA A 240 10.47 -15.23 12.46
CA ALA A 240 10.27 -16.23 11.42
C ALA A 240 10.72 -15.71 10.04
N VAL A 241 10.47 -14.44 9.70
CA VAL A 241 11.01 -13.82 8.46
C VAL A 241 12.52 -13.81 8.47
N LEU A 242 13.14 -13.41 9.59
CA LEU A 242 14.60 -13.28 9.72
C LEU A 242 15.34 -14.64 9.66
N THR A 243 14.64 -15.78 9.69
CA THR A 243 15.25 -17.11 9.45
C THR A 243 15.49 -17.39 7.97
N ASN A 244 14.90 -16.61 7.05
CA ASN A 244 15.12 -16.80 5.62
C ASN A 244 16.48 -16.24 5.20
N ALA A 245 17.42 -17.14 4.86
CA ALA A 245 18.80 -16.76 4.53
C ALA A 245 18.94 -15.92 3.25
N TYR A 246 17.94 -15.92 2.36
CA TYR A 246 17.94 -15.07 1.18
C TYR A 246 17.66 -13.60 1.53
N LEU A 247 16.87 -13.36 2.59
CA LEU A 247 16.43 -12.03 2.99
C LEU A 247 17.43 -11.41 3.99
N HIS A 248 18.00 -10.28 3.62
CA HIS A 248 18.89 -9.50 4.49
C HIS A 248 18.91 -8.03 4.06
N LEU A 249 19.42 -7.17 4.92
CA LEU A 249 19.57 -5.75 4.60
C LEU A 249 20.55 -5.56 3.44
N MET A 250 20.20 -4.69 2.49
CA MET A 250 21.17 -4.22 1.49
C MET A 250 22.38 -3.60 2.19
N PRO A 251 23.61 -3.90 1.77
CA PRO A 251 24.81 -3.36 2.43
C PRO A 251 24.87 -1.83 2.45
N ASN A 252 24.30 -1.20 1.43
CA ASN A 252 24.18 0.25 1.36
C ASN A 252 22.69 0.62 1.23
N VAL A 253 22.17 1.41 2.18
CA VAL A 253 20.77 1.83 2.20
C VAL A 253 20.35 2.60 0.96
N LEU A 254 21.25 3.31 0.29
CA LEU A 254 20.97 4.06 -0.93
C LEU A 254 20.60 3.14 -2.10
N ASP A 255 21.16 1.92 -2.11
CA ASP A 255 20.97 0.94 -3.17
C ASP A 255 19.56 0.31 -3.17
N VAL A 256 18.83 0.44 -2.06
CA VAL A 256 17.42 0.01 -1.97
C VAL A 256 16.52 0.79 -2.95
N TYR A 257 16.89 2.04 -3.24
CA TYR A 257 16.11 2.98 -4.06
C TYR A 257 16.79 3.30 -5.41
N ASP A 258 17.90 2.66 -5.70
CA ASP A 258 18.61 2.83 -6.97
C ASP A 258 17.94 1.97 -8.05
N VAL A 259 17.31 2.61 -9.04
CA VAL A 259 16.60 1.94 -10.11
C VAL A 259 17.46 0.93 -10.87
N SER A 260 18.79 1.14 -10.93
CA SER A 260 19.70 0.20 -11.56
C SER A 260 19.99 -1.07 -10.72
N LYS A 261 19.56 -1.09 -9.46
CA LYS A 261 19.81 -2.16 -8.49
C LYS A 261 18.54 -2.84 -7.97
N GLU A 262 17.39 -2.59 -8.57
CA GLU A 262 16.12 -3.13 -8.11
C GLU A 262 16.10 -4.65 -7.98
N ASP A 263 16.73 -5.36 -8.92
CA ASP A 263 16.84 -6.81 -8.84
C ASP A 263 17.74 -7.29 -7.67
N LEU A 264 18.77 -6.53 -7.33
CA LEU A 264 19.60 -6.79 -6.16
C LEU A 264 18.84 -6.44 -4.87
N ALA A 265 18.06 -5.36 -4.87
CA ALA A 265 17.30 -4.93 -3.71
C ALA A 265 16.20 -5.92 -3.29
N ARG A 266 15.87 -6.92 -4.10
CA ARG A 266 14.95 -8.03 -3.74
C ARG A 266 15.41 -8.88 -2.56
N ILE A 267 16.68 -8.83 -2.19
CA ILE A 267 17.18 -9.44 -0.95
C ILE A 267 16.67 -8.70 0.30
N GLU A 268 16.26 -7.43 0.16
CA GLU A 268 15.67 -6.64 1.24
C GLU A 268 14.16 -6.36 1.00
N ASN A 269 13.74 -6.14 -0.25
CA ASN A 269 12.35 -5.89 -0.60
C ASN A 269 11.55 -7.19 -0.58
N ILE A 270 10.80 -7.43 0.50
CA ILE A 270 10.00 -8.63 0.71
C ILE A 270 8.74 -8.60 -0.16
N PHE A 271 8.14 -7.41 -0.30
CA PHE A 271 6.98 -7.17 -1.15
C PHE A 271 7.03 -5.73 -1.65
N ALA A 272 6.82 -5.52 -2.96
CA ALA A 272 6.90 -4.22 -3.59
C ALA A 272 5.80 -4.05 -4.65
N PHE A 273 5.40 -2.81 -4.89
CA PHE A 273 4.71 -2.43 -6.11
C PHE A 273 5.76 -2.35 -7.22
N GLU A 274 5.69 -3.29 -8.16
CA GLU A 274 6.61 -3.38 -9.29
C GLU A 274 6.16 -2.42 -10.39
N SER A 275 6.97 -1.40 -10.67
CA SER A 275 6.72 -0.41 -11.70
C SER A 275 7.26 -0.84 -13.04
N GLU A 276 6.51 -0.56 -14.11
CA GLU A 276 6.94 -0.79 -15.48
C GLU A 276 6.73 0.48 -16.32
N SER A 277 7.67 0.76 -17.24
CA SER A 277 7.45 1.78 -18.27
C SER A 277 6.29 1.36 -19.18
N ASN A 278 5.58 2.34 -19.74
CA ASN A 278 4.46 2.12 -20.66
C ASN A 278 4.82 1.14 -21.77
N THR A 279 4.47 -0.12 -21.60
CA THR A 279 4.46 -1.10 -22.68
C THR A 279 3.05 -1.13 -23.26
N SER A 280 2.91 -0.73 -24.53
CA SER A 280 1.65 -0.88 -25.27
C SER A 280 1.35 -2.38 -25.41
N VAL A 281 0.50 -2.91 -24.55
CA VAL A 281 -0.11 -4.20 -24.79
C VAL A 281 -1.40 -3.95 -25.56
N SER A 282 -1.36 -4.22 -26.87
CA SER A 282 -2.55 -4.28 -27.74
C SER A 282 -3.55 -3.12 -27.59
N GLY A 283 -3.08 -1.87 -27.77
CA GLY A 283 -3.97 -0.70 -27.88
C GLY A 283 -4.52 -0.15 -26.56
N SER A 284 -4.14 -0.69 -25.42
CA SER A 284 -4.43 -0.13 -24.10
C SER A 284 -3.13 0.31 -23.42
N THR A 285 -3.06 1.57 -23.06
CA THR A 285 -1.96 2.15 -22.26
C THR A 285 -2.25 1.86 -20.77
N SER A 286 -2.00 0.65 -20.30
CA SER A 286 -1.98 0.40 -18.87
C SER A 286 -0.62 0.82 -18.32
N SER A 287 -0.51 2.04 -17.82
CA SER A 287 0.68 2.50 -17.11
C SER A 287 0.69 1.88 -15.70
N ARG A 288 1.63 0.99 -15.43
CA ARG A 288 1.95 0.54 -14.07
C ARG A 288 3.04 1.41 -13.43
N SER A 289 3.27 2.62 -13.93
CA SER A 289 4.19 3.56 -13.33
C SER A 289 3.52 4.36 -12.22
N HIS A 290 4.29 4.83 -11.25
CA HIS A 290 3.78 5.67 -10.17
C HIS A 290 4.21 7.14 -10.31
N GLN A 291 3.54 8.03 -9.56
CA GLN A 291 3.77 9.47 -9.66
C GLN A 291 4.83 10.02 -8.68
N MET A 292 5.43 9.19 -7.79
CA MET A 292 6.34 9.69 -6.75
C MET A 292 7.56 10.41 -7.31
N VAL A 293 8.14 9.96 -8.42
CA VAL A 293 9.24 10.68 -9.10
C VAL A 293 8.84 12.11 -9.43
N GLY A 294 7.68 12.28 -10.08
CA GLY A 294 7.15 13.59 -10.44
C GLY A 294 6.89 14.47 -9.23
N LEU A 295 6.39 13.90 -8.15
CA LEU A 295 6.08 14.63 -6.93
C LEU A 295 7.34 15.10 -6.18
N CYS A 296 8.35 14.22 -6.06
CA CYS A 296 9.53 14.42 -5.24
C CYS A 296 10.64 15.24 -5.88
N GLY A 297 10.73 15.27 -7.22
CA GLY A 297 11.77 16.00 -7.93
C GLY A 297 11.52 17.51 -8.04
N PRO A 298 12.53 18.29 -8.47
CA PRO A 298 12.43 19.74 -8.55
C PRO A 298 11.37 20.20 -9.55
N PRO A 299 10.72 21.37 -9.32
CA PRO A 299 9.63 21.85 -10.16
C PRO A 299 10.07 22.11 -11.62
N GLY A 300 9.13 21.92 -12.56
CA GLY A 300 9.33 22.22 -13.97
C GLY A 300 10.36 21.32 -14.66
N SER A 301 10.53 20.09 -14.22
CA SER A 301 11.50 19.14 -14.76
C SER A 301 12.93 19.74 -14.83
N ALA A 302 13.28 20.52 -13.82
CA ALA A 302 14.51 21.31 -13.82
C ALA A 302 15.79 20.46 -13.72
N SER A 303 15.70 19.19 -13.36
CA SER A 303 16.84 18.28 -13.28
C SER A 303 16.47 16.87 -13.77
N LYS A 304 17.12 16.44 -14.84
CA LYS A 304 16.98 15.08 -15.38
C LYS A 304 17.51 13.99 -14.44
N GLN A 305 18.33 14.36 -13.45
CA GLN A 305 18.81 13.41 -12.45
C GLN A 305 17.65 12.83 -11.60
N TYR A 306 16.57 13.60 -11.43
CA TYR A 306 15.38 13.12 -10.70
C TYR A 306 14.43 12.30 -11.54
N GLY A 307 14.35 12.58 -12.85
CA GLY A 307 13.45 11.90 -13.78
C GLY A 307 13.03 12.79 -14.94
N LEU A 308 12.29 12.21 -15.88
CA LEU A 308 11.87 12.88 -17.10
C LEU A 308 10.91 14.04 -16.81
N THR A 309 9.94 13.82 -15.91
CA THR A 309 8.91 14.81 -15.56
C THR A 309 8.82 14.97 -14.05
N THR A 310 9.10 16.17 -13.56
CA THR A 310 9.04 16.50 -12.13
C THR A 310 8.28 17.81 -11.88
N PHE A 311 7.47 17.82 -10.79
CA PHE A 311 6.51 18.88 -10.50
C PHE A 311 6.89 19.71 -9.27
N GLY A 312 7.77 19.22 -8.40
CA GLY A 312 8.08 19.86 -7.12
C GLY A 312 6.82 20.01 -6.27
N SER A 313 6.24 18.88 -5.87
CA SER A 313 4.95 18.86 -5.19
C SER A 313 4.94 18.16 -3.85
N PHE A 314 6.08 17.59 -3.46
CA PHE A 314 6.25 16.84 -2.21
C PHE A 314 7.67 17.08 -1.67
N PHE A 315 7.77 17.59 -0.45
CA PHE A 315 9.02 18.04 0.16
C PHE A 315 9.15 17.50 1.59
N ALA A 316 10.38 17.29 2.04
CA ALA A 316 10.65 17.07 3.44
C ALA A 316 10.83 18.41 4.18
N TYR A 317 10.43 18.43 5.46
CA TYR A 317 10.70 19.56 6.35
C TYR A 317 12.20 19.75 6.59
N GLN A 318 12.64 21.00 6.69
CA GLN A 318 14.04 21.31 7.04
C GLN A 318 14.39 20.78 8.44
N SER A 319 13.45 20.81 9.38
CA SER A 319 13.62 20.23 10.71
C SER A 319 13.86 18.72 10.67
N PHE A 320 13.14 18.01 9.78
CA PHE A 320 13.35 16.57 9.57
C PHE A 320 14.73 16.29 8.98
N TYR A 321 15.16 17.03 7.95
CA TYR A 321 16.52 16.91 7.39
C TYR A 321 17.59 17.17 8.44
N ASN A 322 17.39 18.16 9.32
CA ASN A 322 18.33 18.51 10.37
C ASN A 322 18.35 17.51 11.54
N SER A 323 17.35 16.63 11.65
CA SER A 323 17.29 15.58 12.66
C SER A 323 18.27 14.43 12.42
N PHE A 324 18.74 14.27 11.16
CA PHE A 324 19.73 13.25 10.82
C PHE A 324 21.13 13.65 11.32
N SER A 325 21.85 12.68 11.88
CA SER A 325 23.29 12.83 12.11
C SER A 325 24.00 13.12 10.77
N PRO A 326 25.06 13.94 10.77
CA PRO A 326 25.90 14.12 9.57
C PRO A 326 26.49 12.82 9.03
N THR A 327 26.64 11.80 9.87
CA THR A 327 27.17 10.47 9.50
C THR A 327 26.10 9.53 8.99
N ASP A 328 24.81 9.85 9.15
CA ASP A 328 23.71 9.01 8.70
C ASP A 328 23.64 9.00 7.17
N LYS A 329 23.90 7.85 6.57
CA LYS A 329 23.88 7.69 5.11
C LYS A 329 22.51 7.98 4.47
N ARG A 330 21.41 7.78 5.23
CA ARG A 330 20.04 8.03 4.75
C ARG A 330 19.78 9.51 4.48
N ARG A 331 20.53 10.40 5.14
CA ARG A 331 20.49 11.84 4.86
C ARG A 331 20.80 12.17 3.41
N LEU A 332 21.56 11.31 2.71
CA LEU A 332 21.87 11.45 1.27
C LEU A 332 20.67 11.16 0.36
N LEU A 333 19.58 10.61 0.91
CA LEU A 333 18.29 10.48 0.22
C LEU A 333 17.44 11.76 0.28
N LEU A 334 18.02 12.84 0.79
CA LEU A 334 17.40 14.16 0.90
C LEU A 334 18.34 15.22 0.33
N ASP A 335 17.83 16.13 -0.52
CA ASP A 335 18.63 17.20 -1.13
C ASP A 335 18.13 18.59 -0.75
N THR A 336 19.05 19.43 -0.25
CA THR A 336 18.86 20.88 -0.09
C THR A 336 19.32 21.66 -1.32
N THR A 337 20.00 20.97 -2.25
CA THR A 337 20.49 21.52 -3.53
C THR A 337 20.34 20.48 -4.62
N TYR A 338 20.20 20.91 -5.87
CA TYR A 338 20.25 20.02 -7.04
C TYR A 338 21.01 20.68 -8.19
N VAL A 339 21.50 19.87 -9.12
CA VAL A 339 22.09 20.36 -10.38
C VAL A 339 20.98 20.43 -11.43
N ASN A 340 20.75 21.60 -12.00
CA ASN A 340 19.75 21.77 -13.04
C ASN A 340 20.25 21.27 -14.42
N ASN A 341 19.38 21.27 -15.41
CA ASN A 341 19.70 20.79 -16.77
C ASN A 341 20.75 21.64 -17.50
N ALA A 342 21.04 22.86 -17.01
CA ALA A 342 22.12 23.73 -17.52
C ALA A 342 23.45 23.51 -16.76
N GLY A 343 23.53 22.56 -15.84
CA GLY A 343 24.72 22.27 -15.04
C GLY A 343 24.92 23.20 -13.83
N ALA A 344 23.99 24.11 -13.55
CA ALA A 344 24.09 25.02 -12.40
C ALA A 344 23.54 24.40 -11.12
N THR A 345 24.24 24.62 -9.99
CA THR A 345 23.75 24.23 -8.68
C THR A 345 22.67 25.19 -8.19
N VAL A 346 21.48 24.65 -7.94
CA VAL A 346 20.33 25.38 -7.41
C VAL A 346 20.15 25.01 -5.95
N ARG A 347 20.01 26.02 -5.09
CA ARG A 347 19.72 25.85 -3.66
C ARG A 347 18.23 25.95 -3.42
N GLN A 348 17.62 24.94 -2.83
CA GLN A 348 16.18 24.86 -2.55
C GLN A 348 15.65 26.07 -1.75
N LYS A 349 16.44 26.56 -0.77
CA LYS A 349 16.07 27.76 0.01
C LYS A 349 15.92 29.03 -0.82
N ASN A 350 16.45 29.07 -2.05
CA ASN A 350 16.39 30.24 -2.95
C ASN A 350 15.27 30.12 -4.02
N ILE A 351 14.53 29.03 -4.03
CA ILE A 351 13.45 28.80 -5.00
C ILE A 351 12.30 29.79 -4.74
N THR A 352 11.74 30.30 -5.81
CA THR A 352 10.51 31.11 -5.83
C THR A 352 9.46 30.42 -6.72
N PRO A 353 8.19 30.42 -6.36
CA PRO A 353 7.60 30.95 -5.12
C PRO A 353 7.98 30.13 -3.87
N ILE A 354 7.77 30.69 -2.69
CA ILE A 354 8.05 30.04 -1.40
C ILE A 354 7.36 28.67 -1.25
N THR A 355 6.22 28.48 -1.90
CA THR A 355 5.45 27.21 -1.91
C THR A 355 6.18 26.05 -2.59
N GLN A 356 7.30 26.30 -3.27
CA GLN A 356 8.15 25.30 -3.91
C GLN A 356 9.48 25.10 -3.18
N LYS A 357 9.69 25.82 -2.06
CA LYS A 357 10.83 25.57 -1.18
C LYS A 357 10.60 24.31 -0.37
N GLY A 358 11.68 23.62 -0.06
CA GLY A 358 11.67 22.45 0.79
C GLY A 358 12.83 21.53 0.45
N VAL A 359 13.08 20.54 1.28
CA VAL A 359 14.10 19.54 1.01
C VAL A 359 13.53 18.50 0.04
N LEU A 360 14.23 18.25 -1.06
CA LEU A 360 13.80 17.27 -2.06
C LEU A 360 14.02 15.84 -1.53
N VAL A 361 13.10 14.94 -1.88
CA VAL A 361 13.19 13.52 -1.58
C VAL A 361 13.78 12.78 -2.77
N LYS A 362 14.81 11.95 -2.54
CA LYS A 362 15.54 11.24 -3.60
C LYS A 362 15.20 9.75 -3.71
N LYS A 363 14.43 9.20 -2.78
CA LYS A 363 14.08 7.76 -2.78
C LYS A 363 13.48 7.26 -4.10
N TYR A 364 12.89 8.17 -4.88
CA TYR A 364 12.20 7.83 -6.12
C TYR A 364 12.86 8.43 -7.37
N MET A 365 14.15 8.76 -7.32
CA MET A 365 14.86 9.24 -8.50
C MET A 365 14.89 8.19 -9.60
N ASP A 366 14.55 8.61 -10.83
CA ASP A 366 14.56 7.75 -12.01
C ASP A 366 15.25 8.44 -13.19
N PRO A 367 16.58 8.58 -13.15
CA PRO A 367 17.34 9.31 -14.16
C PRO A 367 17.35 8.61 -15.53
N VAL A 368 16.94 7.36 -15.60
CA VAL A 368 16.89 6.55 -16.83
C VAL A 368 15.51 6.50 -17.48
N SER A 369 14.52 7.10 -16.84
CA SER A 369 13.15 7.15 -17.36
C SER A 369 13.08 7.78 -18.75
N THR A 370 12.41 7.11 -19.69
CA THR A 370 12.19 7.57 -21.05
C THR A 370 10.72 7.84 -21.38
N SER A 371 9.80 7.13 -20.73
CA SER A 371 8.36 7.24 -21.01
C SER A 371 7.46 7.05 -19.77
N GLY A 372 8.03 6.64 -18.66
CA GLY A 372 7.34 6.41 -17.38
C GLY A 372 8.37 6.07 -16.31
N ASN A 373 7.96 6.12 -15.06
CA ASN A 373 8.84 5.77 -13.95
C ASN A 373 8.89 4.25 -13.81
N VAL A 374 10.09 3.72 -13.66
CA VAL A 374 10.34 2.27 -13.59
C VAL A 374 10.84 1.82 -12.21
N ASN A 375 11.15 2.75 -11.31
CA ASN A 375 11.56 2.37 -9.95
C ASN A 375 10.38 1.84 -9.13
N ASN A 376 10.65 0.80 -8.35
CA ASN A 376 9.65 0.13 -7.52
C ASN A 376 9.35 0.91 -6.24
N ILE A 377 8.13 0.70 -5.68
CA ILE A 377 7.79 1.20 -4.34
C ILE A 377 7.83 0.02 -3.37
N PRO A 378 8.78 -0.04 -2.43
CA PRO A 378 8.79 -1.05 -1.39
C PRO A 378 7.54 -0.92 -0.50
N ILE A 379 6.84 -2.04 -0.25
CA ILE A 379 5.69 -2.12 0.66
C ILE A 379 6.13 -2.76 1.97
N PHE A 380 6.92 -3.83 1.90
CA PHE A 380 7.54 -4.48 3.05
C PHE A 380 9.02 -4.72 2.78
N ARG A 381 9.86 -4.35 3.76
CA ARG A 381 11.31 -4.49 3.71
C ARG A 381 11.86 -5.18 4.95
N VAL A 382 13.01 -5.83 4.82
CA VAL A 382 13.71 -6.47 5.95
C VAL A 382 14.00 -5.48 7.08
N ALA A 383 14.29 -4.21 6.76
CA ALA A 383 14.48 -3.17 7.77
C ALA A 383 13.24 -2.99 8.67
N ASP A 384 12.01 -3.09 8.10
CA ASP A 384 10.77 -3.02 8.87
C ASP A 384 10.65 -4.22 9.83
N VAL A 385 11.01 -5.41 9.37
CA VAL A 385 11.00 -6.64 10.19
C VAL A 385 11.94 -6.51 11.40
N TYR A 386 13.14 -5.97 11.20
CA TYR A 386 14.08 -5.70 12.32
C TYR A 386 13.49 -4.71 13.32
N LEU A 387 12.88 -3.62 12.86
CA LEU A 387 12.36 -2.59 13.76
C LEU A 387 11.03 -2.99 14.42
N ILE A 388 10.21 -3.84 13.77
CA ILE A 388 9.07 -4.50 14.42
C ILE A 388 9.55 -5.43 15.52
N ALA A 389 10.57 -6.25 15.26
CA ALA A 389 11.14 -7.15 16.27
C ALA A 389 11.74 -6.38 17.47
N ALA A 390 12.44 -5.27 17.20
CA ALA A 390 13.02 -4.40 18.23
C ALA A 390 11.94 -3.80 19.13
N GLU A 391 10.86 -3.27 18.55
CA GLU A 391 9.75 -2.65 19.28
C GLU A 391 8.99 -3.71 20.11
N ALA A 392 8.61 -4.82 19.48
CA ALA A 392 7.86 -5.88 20.14
C ALA A 392 8.66 -6.53 21.29
N GLU A 393 9.96 -6.77 21.09
CA GLU A 393 10.84 -7.27 22.14
C GLU A 393 10.96 -6.28 23.31
N ALA A 394 11.05 -4.98 23.01
CA ALA A 394 11.12 -3.95 24.04
C ALA A 394 9.84 -3.84 24.89
N HIS A 395 8.67 -4.08 24.30
CA HIS A 395 7.42 -4.14 25.03
C HIS A 395 7.31 -5.38 25.92
N LEU A 396 7.86 -6.51 25.48
CA LEU A 396 7.82 -7.78 26.23
C LEU A 396 8.87 -7.86 27.32
N ASN A 397 10.11 -7.44 27.03
CA ASN A 397 11.29 -7.72 27.83
C ASN A 397 12.15 -6.48 28.14
N GLY A 398 11.65 -5.28 27.78
CA GLY A 398 12.41 -4.04 27.95
C GLY A 398 13.55 -3.91 26.94
N GLY A 399 14.53 -3.04 27.25
CA GLY A 399 15.75 -2.88 26.47
C GLY A 399 16.69 -4.08 26.66
N SER A 400 16.27 -5.26 26.21
CA SER A 400 17.08 -6.47 26.24
C SER A 400 18.21 -6.43 25.20
N ASP A 401 19.26 -7.25 25.38
CA ASP A 401 20.34 -7.40 24.39
C ASP A 401 19.78 -7.78 23.01
N LEU A 402 18.68 -8.55 22.98
CA LEU A 402 18.02 -8.94 21.74
C LEU A 402 17.36 -7.74 21.05
N ALA A 403 16.66 -6.88 21.81
CA ALA A 403 16.07 -5.64 21.29
C ALA A 403 17.16 -4.73 20.70
N TYR A 404 18.26 -4.55 21.44
CA TYR A 404 19.43 -3.80 20.97
C TYR A 404 20.05 -4.43 19.70
N GLY A 405 20.12 -5.76 19.60
CA GLY A 405 20.63 -6.46 18.44
C GLY A 405 19.81 -6.16 17.17
N TYR A 406 18.48 -6.12 17.29
CA TYR A 406 17.61 -5.82 16.15
C TYR A 406 17.78 -4.37 15.64
N ILE A 407 17.71 -3.38 16.50
CA ILE A 407 17.85 -1.98 16.07
C ILE A 407 19.27 -1.69 15.58
N LYS A 408 20.30 -2.33 16.17
CA LYS A 408 21.70 -2.19 15.78
C LYS A 408 21.92 -2.56 14.31
N ALA A 409 21.29 -3.61 13.81
CA ALA A 409 21.44 -4.02 12.41
C ALA A 409 21.09 -2.89 11.42
N VAL A 410 20.00 -2.15 11.68
CA VAL A 410 19.57 -1.02 10.86
C VAL A 410 20.50 0.19 11.05
N ARG A 411 20.92 0.48 12.29
CA ARG A 411 21.81 1.60 12.61
C ARG A 411 23.21 1.43 12.02
N ASP A 412 23.80 0.23 12.12
CA ASP A 412 25.09 -0.08 11.51
C ASP A 412 25.10 0.17 10.01
N ARG A 413 24.06 -0.30 9.30
CA ARG A 413 23.91 -0.05 7.87
C ARG A 413 23.83 1.46 7.57
N ALA A 414 23.11 2.21 8.39
CA ALA A 414 22.99 3.66 8.27
C ALA A 414 24.28 4.43 8.61
N GLY A 415 25.27 3.78 9.22
CA GLY A 415 26.52 4.40 9.66
C GLY A 415 26.37 5.16 10.99
N LEU A 416 25.43 4.75 11.83
CA LEU A 416 25.19 5.32 13.16
C LEU A 416 25.86 4.46 14.23
N THR A 417 26.24 5.12 15.33
CA THR A 417 26.70 4.45 16.55
C THR A 417 25.56 3.73 17.25
N ASP A 418 25.89 2.76 18.09
CA ASP A 418 24.92 2.04 18.92
C ASP A 418 24.14 3.02 19.83
N LEU A 419 22.95 2.63 20.22
CA LEU A 419 22.20 3.33 21.27
C LEU A 419 22.93 3.19 22.62
N ALA A 420 22.77 4.19 23.47
CA ALA A 420 23.25 4.10 24.84
C ALA A 420 22.63 2.88 25.53
N PRO A 421 23.43 2.07 26.24
CA PRO A 421 22.93 0.91 26.96
C PRO A 421 22.03 1.29 28.14
N GLY A 422 21.14 0.37 28.53
CA GLY A 422 20.33 0.53 29.74
C GLY A 422 19.09 1.41 29.58
N LEU A 423 18.62 1.65 28.37
CA LEU A 423 17.33 2.33 28.16
C LEU A 423 16.19 1.47 28.71
N GLY A 424 15.30 2.08 29.49
CA GLY A 424 14.03 1.46 29.87
C GLY A 424 13.13 1.29 28.64
N SER A 425 12.08 0.45 28.75
CA SER A 425 11.18 0.09 27.63
C SER A 425 10.66 1.32 26.87
N ASP A 426 10.09 2.31 27.53
CA ASP A 426 9.53 3.50 26.89
C ASP A 426 10.58 4.32 26.13
N ALA A 427 11.77 4.49 26.71
CA ALA A 427 12.86 5.22 26.07
C ALA A 427 13.41 4.46 24.87
N PHE A 428 13.48 3.13 24.96
CA PHE A 428 13.89 2.28 23.86
C PHE A 428 12.86 2.30 22.71
N VAL A 429 11.57 2.16 23.01
CA VAL A 429 10.49 2.26 22.01
C VAL A 429 10.52 3.61 21.30
N LYS A 430 10.73 4.71 22.03
CA LYS A 430 10.93 6.04 21.40
C LYS A 430 12.12 6.07 20.45
N ALA A 431 13.23 5.42 20.81
CA ALA A 431 14.39 5.31 19.93
C ALA A 431 14.07 4.47 18.67
N VAL A 432 13.32 3.38 18.80
CA VAL A 432 12.85 2.59 17.65
C VAL A 432 11.95 3.42 16.75
N LEU A 433 10.97 4.16 17.28
CA LEU A 433 10.08 5.02 16.51
C LEU A 433 10.84 6.15 15.79
N GLN A 434 11.91 6.65 16.38
CA GLN A 434 12.79 7.62 15.73
C GLN A 434 13.62 6.96 14.63
N GLU A 435 14.12 5.74 14.84
CA GLU A 435 14.85 4.98 13.82
C GLU A 435 13.93 4.66 12.63
N ARG A 436 12.67 4.24 12.89
CA ARG A 436 11.63 4.05 11.88
C ARG A 436 11.37 5.34 11.09
N SER A 437 11.33 6.48 11.79
CA SER A 437 11.15 7.80 11.17
C SER A 437 12.26 8.09 10.15
N TRP A 438 13.51 7.85 10.47
CA TRP A 438 14.62 8.05 9.54
C TRP A 438 14.67 7.01 8.41
N GLU A 439 14.23 5.79 8.68
CA GLU A 439 14.30 4.69 7.72
C GLU A 439 13.19 4.76 6.66
N PHE A 440 11.94 5.01 7.08
CA PHE A 440 10.75 4.86 6.23
C PHE A 440 10.12 6.18 5.77
N PHE A 441 10.83 7.31 5.83
CA PHE A 441 10.27 8.56 5.30
C PHE A 441 9.92 8.40 3.81
N ALA A 442 8.82 9.01 3.41
CA ALA A 442 8.26 8.93 2.07
C ALA A 442 7.86 7.51 1.61
N GLU A 443 7.66 6.55 2.52
CA GLU A 443 7.19 5.19 2.21
C GLU A 443 5.77 4.89 2.75
N GLY A 444 5.11 5.86 3.38
CA GLY A 444 3.73 5.72 3.82
C GLY A 444 3.53 5.09 5.19
N ASP A 445 4.53 5.11 6.07
CA ASP A 445 4.47 4.48 7.41
C ASP A 445 4.31 5.47 8.56
N ARG A 446 4.87 6.68 8.46
CA ARG A 446 5.05 7.58 9.62
C ARG A 446 3.75 7.98 10.30
N TRP A 447 2.70 8.33 9.57
CA TRP A 447 1.41 8.68 10.15
C TRP A 447 0.87 7.55 11.02
N TYR A 448 1.00 6.31 10.54
CA TYR A 448 0.49 5.15 11.27
C TYR A 448 1.32 4.83 12.51
N ASP A 449 2.63 5.08 12.49
CA ASP A 449 3.44 4.99 13.72
C ASP A 449 2.97 6.01 14.76
N LEU A 450 2.71 7.26 14.35
CA LEU A 450 2.20 8.31 15.25
C LEU A 450 0.76 8.04 15.72
N SER A 451 -0.10 7.56 14.84
CA SER A 451 -1.51 7.27 15.11
C SER A 451 -1.69 6.07 16.05
N ARG A 452 -1.00 4.93 15.79
CA ARG A 452 -1.08 3.74 16.64
C ARG A 452 -0.53 3.97 18.04
N THR A 453 0.55 4.76 18.17
CA THR A 453 1.14 5.13 19.47
C THR A 453 0.47 6.33 20.12
N ASN A 454 -0.56 6.91 19.47
CA ASN A 454 -1.31 8.08 19.93
C ASN A 454 -0.41 9.32 20.24
N THR A 455 0.71 9.46 19.53
CA THR A 455 1.68 10.56 19.71
C THR A 455 1.54 11.69 18.70
N PHE A 456 0.63 11.55 17.73
CA PHE A 456 0.47 12.49 16.61
C PHE A 456 0.11 13.92 17.06
N MET A 457 -0.68 14.08 18.14
CA MET A 457 -1.04 15.39 18.66
C MET A 457 0.14 16.15 19.30
N ASP A 458 1.14 15.42 19.81
CA ASP A 458 2.34 16.01 20.41
C ASP A 458 3.42 16.29 19.36
N VAL A 459 3.55 15.42 18.37
CA VAL A 459 4.67 15.45 17.39
C VAL A 459 4.37 16.37 16.20
N ILE A 460 3.16 16.31 15.65
CA ILE A 460 2.81 17.05 14.43
C ILE A 460 2.97 18.58 14.59
N PRO A 461 2.57 19.22 15.72
CA PRO A 461 2.73 20.67 15.89
C PRO A 461 4.18 21.15 15.87
N LEU A 462 5.15 20.27 16.13
CA LEU A 462 6.57 20.60 16.14
C LEU A 462 7.19 20.71 14.75
N ALA A 463 6.55 20.11 13.74
CA ALA A 463 7.01 20.17 12.36
C ALA A 463 6.49 21.45 11.69
N VAL A 464 7.36 22.44 11.59
CA VAL A 464 7.03 23.77 11.04
C VAL A 464 7.75 24.01 9.71
N SER A 465 7.15 24.82 8.86
CA SER A 465 7.75 25.33 7.62
C SER A 465 7.50 26.83 7.49
N ASP A 466 8.23 27.48 6.56
CA ASP A 466 8.16 28.92 6.37
C ASP A 466 6.77 29.44 5.92
N TYR A 467 5.90 28.56 5.42
CA TYR A 467 4.60 28.98 4.86
C TYR A 467 3.38 28.14 5.31
N TYR A 468 3.60 26.97 5.96
CA TYR A 468 2.51 26.26 6.61
C TYR A 468 2.31 26.80 8.02
N PRO A 469 1.07 27.03 8.44
CA PRO A 469 0.77 27.35 9.84
C PRO A 469 1.12 26.14 10.73
N VAL A 470 1.24 26.40 12.04
CA VAL A 470 1.32 25.32 13.01
C VAL A 470 0.07 24.43 12.88
N ARG A 471 0.32 23.14 12.75
CA ARG A 471 -0.74 22.14 12.56
C ARG A 471 -1.25 21.67 13.92
N SER A 472 -2.57 21.51 14.03
CA SER A 472 -3.23 21.10 15.27
C SER A 472 -4.20 19.95 15.02
N PRO A 473 -3.70 18.71 14.87
CA PRO A 473 -4.57 17.54 14.74
C PRO A 473 -5.43 17.39 16.00
N GLN A 474 -6.65 16.89 15.81
CA GLN A 474 -7.60 16.62 16.88
C GLN A 474 -7.70 15.11 17.13
N PRO A 475 -8.17 14.64 18.29
CA PRO A 475 -8.29 13.20 18.58
C PRO A 475 -9.05 12.41 17.49
N LYS A 476 -10.05 13.02 16.84
CA LYS A 476 -10.81 12.42 15.74
C LYS A 476 -9.95 12.09 14.52
N ASN A 477 -8.83 12.77 14.33
CA ASN A 477 -7.95 12.57 13.19
C ASN A 477 -7.13 11.27 13.27
N ARG A 478 -7.17 10.55 14.41
CA ARG A 478 -6.53 9.23 14.54
C ARG A 478 -6.93 8.29 13.41
N TYR A 479 -8.20 8.33 13.02
CA TYR A 479 -8.73 7.58 11.88
C TYR A 479 -9.45 8.53 10.93
N PHE A 480 -9.37 8.24 9.64
CA PHE A 480 -10.12 9.00 8.63
C PHE A 480 -11.62 8.68 8.69
N PRO A 481 -12.49 9.64 8.30
CA PRO A 481 -13.91 9.34 8.17
C PRO A 481 -14.17 8.32 7.07
N ILE A 482 -15.16 7.44 7.31
CA ILE A 482 -15.69 6.59 6.24
C ILE A 482 -16.27 7.50 5.16
N PRO A 483 -15.95 7.30 3.87
CA PRO A 483 -16.42 8.16 2.79
C PRO A 483 -17.94 8.24 2.75
N GLN A 484 -18.50 9.44 2.59
CA GLN A 484 -19.95 9.65 2.59
C GLN A 484 -20.65 8.88 1.46
N ASP A 485 -19.99 8.72 0.31
CA ASP A 485 -20.55 7.93 -0.80
C ASP A 485 -20.84 6.48 -0.39
N GLU A 486 -19.97 5.90 0.44
CA GLU A 486 -20.12 4.53 0.93
C GLU A 486 -21.25 4.41 1.96
N LEU A 487 -21.39 5.41 2.82
CA LEU A 487 -22.53 5.50 3.77
C LEU A 487 -23.85 5.66 3.03
N ASN A 488 -23.88 6.43 1.94
CA ASN A 488 -25.06 6.63 1.13
C ASN A 488 -25.45 5.35 0.36
N ALA A 489 -24.44 4.57 -0.08
CA ALA A 489 -24.66 3.33 -0.83
C ALA A 489 -25.07 2.16 0.07
N ASN A 490 -24.58 2.10 1.30
CA ASN A 490 -24.81 1.01 2.24
C ASN A 490 -25.53 1.51 3.50
N THR A 491 -26.82 1.30 3.58
CA THR A 491 -27.68 1.77 4.68
C THR A 491 -27.43 1.08 6.02
N LEU A 492 -26.64 0.01 6.06
CA LEU A 492 -26.21 -0.69 7.28
C LEU A 492 -24.88 -0.15 7.83
N LEU A 493 -24.18 0.65 7.04
CA LEU A 493 -22.88 1.21 7.41
C LEU A 493 -23.08 2.55 8.13
N GLU A 494 -22.52 2.66 9.33
CA GLU A 494 -22.53 3.90 10.10
C GLU A 494 -21.14 4.53 10.15
N GLN A 495 -21.12 5.86 10.23
CA GLN A 495 -19.89 6.63 10.44
C GLN A 495 -19.23 6.27 11.79
N ASN A 496 -17.92 6.46 11.88
CA ASN A 496 -17.18 6.36 13.14
C ASN A 496 -17.55 7.54 14.07
N ASP A 497 -17.72 7.25 15.37
CA ASP A 497 -18.25 8.21 16.35
C ASP A 497 -17.61 9.60 16.34
N PRO A 498 -16.25 9.74 16.23
CA PRO A 498 -15.63 11.06 16.20
C PRO A 498 -15.99 11.91 14.96
N TRP A 499 -16.64 11.30 13.96
CA TRP A 499 -17.01 11.93 12.69
C TRP A 499 -18.52 12.00 12.43
N LYS A 500 -19.35 11.53 13.39
CA LYS A 500 -20.82 11.64 13.36
C LYS A 500 -21.31 13.07 13.47
#